data_6afb6972be3d7d1bdff74ab96d06cc16
#
_entry.id   6afb6972be3d7d1bdff74ab96d06cc16
#
_cell.length_a   1.000
_cell.length_b   1.000
_cell.length_c   1.000
_cell.angle_alpha   90.00
_cell.angle_beta   90.00
_cell.angle_gamma   90.00
#
_symmetry.space_group_name_H-M   'P 1'
#
loop_
_entity.id
_entity.type
_entity.pdbx_description
1 polymer ?
#
loop_
_entity_poly.entity_id
_entity_poly.type
_entity_poly.pdbx_seq_one_letter_code
_entity_poly.pdbx_strand_id
1 'polypeptide(L)'
;YQAGEEFALKEVSKEIFLDFYGEPKDSLRRKRPGIYDAKIIGPEGRRVQIILLDTRSFKTPPVLAQRPEGAKGSLGKFAPNTDPAASLLGDAQWLWLYHQLRQPAELRLLVSSTQIIADQKGMDEWGAYPLERKRLFKLLDKTNAGKLIVLSGNAHFTEISELQTDSFELVDFTASGLTHANADYAAVPNPYRVAGPYDDLNFGMVEIDWDAKSSPVIRLVALNVSGEAVFQCEVPFSQ
;
A
#
# COMPACT_ATOMS: atom_id res chain seq x y z
N TYR A 1 5.39 -18.51 -3.87
CA TYR A 1 5.14 -17.21 -4.47
C TYR A 1 3.65 -16.88 -4.37
N GLN A 2 3.30 -15.73 -3.81
CA GLN A 2 1.93 -15.26 -3.57
C GLN A 2 1.14 -16.06 -2.51
N ALA A 3 1.84 -16.67 -1.58
CA ALA A 3 1.23 -17.34 -0.44
C ALA A 3 0.27 -16.41 0.31
N GLY A 4 -0.85 -16.94 0.73
CA GLY A 4 -1.91 -16.27 1.46
C GLY A 4 -2.32 -17.07 2.70
N GLU A 5 -3.61 -17.12 2.97
CA GLU A 5 -4.16 -17.82 4.14
C GLU A 5 -3.90 -19.32 4.13
N GLU A 6 -3.74 -19.91 2.93
CA GLU A 6 -3.47 -21.33 2.71
C GLU A 6 -2.04 -21.75 3.05
N PHE A 7 -1.11 -20.80 3.26
CA PHE A 7 0.29 -21.12 3.46
C PHE A 7 0.53 -21.76 4.83
N ALA A 8 0.85 -23.05 4.82
CA ALA A 8 1.01 -23.87 6.04
C ALA A 8 2.09 -23.37 7.02
N LEU A 9 3.13 -22.69 6.50
CA LEU A 9 4.24 -22.17 7.32
C LEU A 9 4.12 -20.69 7.67
N LYS A 10 2.93 -20.07 7.51
CA LYS A 10 2.77 -18.64 7.73
C LYS A 10 3.14 -18.18 9.14
N GLU A 11 2.80 -18.95 10.18
CA GLU A 11 3.16 -18.61 11.56
C GLU A 11 4.67 -18.72 11.81
N VAL A 12 5.33 -19.72 11.22
CA VAL A 12 6.80 -19.84 11.28
C VAL A 12 7.47 -18.68 10.58
N SER A 13 6.99 -18.31 9.39
CA SER A 13 7.49 -17.14 8.63
C SER A 13 7.28 -15.84 9.40
N LYS A 14 6.15 -15.68 10.08
CA LYS A 14 5.86 -14.55 10.95
C LYS A 14 6.88 -14.46 12.10
N GLU A 15 7.14 -15.55 12.82
CA GLU A 15 8.09 -15.54 13.93
C GLU A 15 9.50 -15.19 13.45
N ILE A 16 9.95 -15.75 12.31
CA ILE A 16 11.26 -15.42 11.71
C ILE A 16 11.30 -13.92 11.34
N PHE A 17 10.25 -13.38 10.75
CA PHE A 17 10.16 -11.95 10.41
C PHE A 17 10.26 -11.08 11.67
N LEU A 18 9.49 -11.39 12.70
CA LEU A 18 9.48 -10.63 13.95
C LEU A 18 10.81 -10.72 14.71
N ASP A 19 11.47 -11.87 14.67
CA ASP A 19 12.82 -12.05 15.25
C ASP A 19 13.88 -11.26 14.47
N PHE A 20 13.81 -11.27 13.13
CA PHE A 20 14.72 -10.52 12.28
C PHE A 20 14.66 -9.00 12.53
N TYR A 21 13.45 -8.47 12.74
CA TYR A 21 13.26 -7.05 13.06
C TYR A 21 13.37 -6.71 14.55
N GLY A 22 13.77 -7.66 15.41
CA GLY A 22 13.98 -7.44 16.83
C GLY A 22 12.71 -7.14 17.62
N GLU A 23 11.54 -7.62 17.16
CA GLU A 23 10.27 -7.44 17.85
C GLU A 23 10.33 -8.09 19.25
N PRO A 24 9.96 -7.38 20.34
CA PRO A 24 9.96 -7.92 21.69
C PRO A 24 9.18 -9.23 21.82
N LYS A 25 9.62 -10.14 22.68
CA LYS A 25 8.99 -11.46 22.85
C LYS A 25 7.58 -11.39 23.46
N ASP A 26 7.28 -10.35 24.22
CA ASP A 26 5.99 -10.08 24.83
C ASP A 26 5.05 -9.21 23.99
N SER A 27 5.49 -8.75 22.81
CA SER A 27 4.73 -7.90 21.89
C SER A 27 3.38 -8.50 21.52
N LEU A 28 2.36 -7.63 21.39
CA LEU A 28 1.03 -8.00 20.90
C LEU A 28 1.05 -8.50 19.46
N ARG A 29 2.02 -8.08 18.63
CA ARG A 29 2.20 -8.60 17.26
C ARG A 29 2.47 -10.09 17.23
N ARG A 30 3.18 -10.63 18.24
CA ARG A 30 3.42 -12.08 18.34
C ARG A 30 2.19 -12.87 18.76
N LYS A 31 1.28 -12.22 19.52
CA LYS A 31 0.10 -12.88 20.12
C LYS A 31 -1.14 -12.90 19.23
N ARG A 32 -1.12 -12.18 18.11
CA ARG A 32 -2.24 -12.11 17.16
C ARG A 32 -1.83 -12.66 15.79
N PRO A 33 -2.78 -13.15 14.96
CA PRO A 33 -2.49 -13.51 13.57
C PRO A 33 -2.01 -12.29 12.78
N GLY A 34 -1.07 -12.53 11.83
CA GLY A 34 -0.52 -11.50 10.96
C GLY A 34 0.52 -10.59 11.61
N ILE A 35 1.07 -9.68 10.79
CA ILE A 35 2.15 -8.76 11.17
C ILE A 35 1.78 -7.28 11.09
N TYR A 36 0.49 -6.95 10.81
CA TYR A 36 0.04 -5.56 10.72
C TYR A 36 0.33 -4.79 12.01
N ASP A 37 0.62 -3.49 11.87
CA ASP A 37 0.97 -2.63 13.00
C ASP A 37 0.74 -1.16 12.70
N ALA A 38 0.70 -0.31 13.74
CA ALA A 38 0.63 1.12 13.58
C ALA A 38 1.44 1.85 14.65
N LYS A 39 2.02 2.98 14.24
CA LYS A 39 2.77 3.86 15.14
C LYS A 39 2.42 5.30 14.84
N ILE A 40 2.26 6.10 15.89
CA ILE A 40 2.12 7.55 15.81
C ILE A 40 3.43 8.18 16.27
N ILE A 41 3.96 9.10 15.49
CA ILE A 41 5.18 9.87 15.76
C ILE A 41 4.89 11.37 15.64
N GLY A 42 5.62 12.17 16.42
CA GLY A 42 5.46 13.63 16.47
C GLY A 42 4.52 14.10 17.58
N PRO A 43 4.65 15.38 17.96
CA PRO A 43 3.77 16.01 18.95
C PRO A 43 2.39 16.31 18.38
N GLU A 44 1.45 16.69 19.23
CA GLU A 44 0.13 17.17 18.81
C GLU A 44 0.26 18.33 17.79
N GLY A 45 -0.54 18.31 16.75
CA GLY A 45 -0.50 19.22 15.62
C GLY A 45 0.50 18.83 14.51
N ARG A 46 1.39 17.85 14.78
CA ARG A 46 2.40 17.33 13.83
C ARG A 46 2.53 15.81 13.89
N ARG A 47 1.44 15.11 14.26
CA ARG A 47 1.46 13.64 14.37
C ARG A 47 1.37 13.01 12.99
N VAL A 48 2.29 12.10 12.72
CA VAL A 48 2.24 11.20 11.57
C VAL A 48 1.90 9.81 12.07
N GLN A 49 0.79 9.26 11.63
CA GLN A 49 0.44 7.87 11.88
C GLN A 49 0.90 7.00 10.71
N ILE A 50 1.77 6.03 10.98
CA ILE A 50 2.18 5.01 10.03
C ILE A 50 1.35 3.78 10.31
N ILE A 51 0.58 3.29 9.32
CA ILE A 51 -0.28 2.11 9.41
C ILE A 51 0.26 1.07 8.44
N LEU A 52 0.77 -0.05 8.95
CA LEU A 52 1.34 -1.14 8.17
C LEU A 52 0.29 -2.23 7.99
N LEU A 53 -0.19 -2.44 6.77
CA LEU A 53 -1.13 -3.52 6.46
C LEU A 53 -0.40 -4.85 6.22
N ASP A 54 -0.99 -5.92 6.71
CA ASP A 54 -0.64 -7.28 6.30
C ASP A 54 -1.60 -7.76 5.22
N THR A 55 -1.17 -7.66 3.98
CA THR A 55 -1.96 -8.08 2.81
C THR A 55 -1.65 -9.52 2.38
N ARG A 56 -1.07 -10.34 3.27
CA ARG A 56 -0.67 -11.71 3.00
C ARG A 56 -1.32 -12.75 3.90
N SER A 57 -1.23 -12.58 5.21
CA SER A 57 -1.62 -13.62 6.18
C SER A 57 -3.08 -14.07 6.07
N PHE A 58 -3.95 -13.21 5.57
CA PHE A 58 -5.41 -13.43 5.47
C PHE A 58 -5.92 -13.48 4.03
N LYS A 59 -5.01 -13.37 3.07
CA LYS A 59 -5.37 -13.25 1.66
C LYS A 59 -5.90 -14.58 1.14
N THR A 60 -7.15 -14.61 0.71
CA THR A 60 -7.73 -15.73 -0.05
C THR A 60 -6.95 -15.94 -1.34
N PRO A 61 -6.73 -17.17 -1.79
CA PRO A 61 -6.04 -17.44 -3.05
C PRO A 61 -6.64 -16.65 -4.22
N PRO A 62 -5.81 -16.03 -5.07
CA PRO A 62 -6.30 -15.24 -6.20
C PRO A 62 -6.94 -16.15 -7.27
N VAL A 63 -7.91 -15.60 -7.99
CA VAL A 63 -8.51 -16.25 -9.15
C VAL A 63 -7.56 -16.16 -10.34
N LEU A 64 -7.23 -17.28 -10.96
CA LEU A 64 -6.40 -17.29 -12.16
C LEU A 64 -7.20 -16.81 -13.37
N ALA A 65 -6.63 -15.88 -14.13
CA ALA A 65 -7.17 -15.44 -15.40
C ALA A 65 -6.87 -16.46 -16.49
N GLN A 66 -7.73 -16.54 -17.52
CA GLN A 66 -7.42 -17.26 -18.74
C GLN A 66 -6.33 -16.48 -19.51
N ARG A 67 -5.22 -17.13 -19.79
CA ARG A 67 -4.09 -16.55 -20.52
C ARG A 67 -3.73 -17.42 -21.72
N PRO A 68 -3.13 -16.83 -22.78
CA PRO A 68 -2.56 -17.61 -23.88
C PRO A 68 -1.59 -18.68 -23.37
N GLU A 69 -1.58 -19.82 -24.04
CA GLU A 69 -0.61 -20.87 -23.75
C GLU A 69 0.82 -20.34 -23.90
N GLY A 70 1.69 -20.65 -22.93
CA GLY A 70 3.07 -20.17 -22.90
C GLY A 70 3.26 -18.74 -22.41
N ALA A 71 2.20 -18.02 -22.00
CA ALA A 71 2.32 -16.68 -21.41
C ALA A 71 3.23 -16.68 -20.18
N LYS A 72 4.28 -15.87 -20.21
CA LYS A 72 5.27 -15.72 -19.13
C LYS A 72 4.97 -14.46 -18.30
N GLY A 73 5.64 -14.35 -17.16
CA GLY A 73 5.53 -13.18 -16.27
C GLY A 73 4.24 -13.17 -15.47
N SER A 74 3.97 -12.04 -14.80
CA SER A 74 2.85 -11.88 -13.87
C SER A 74 1.71 -11.02 -14.41
N LEU A 75 1.90 -10.28 -15.50
CA LEU A 75 0.84 -9.45 -16.12
C LEU A 75 -0.34 -10.32 -16.57
N GLY A 76 -1.56 -9.89 -16.24
CA GLY A 76 -2.78 -10.57 -16.58
C GLY A 76 -2.91 -11.98 -15.98
N LYS A 77 -2.17 -12.28 -14.92
CA LYS A 77 -2.19 -13.61 -14.28
C LYS A 77 -3.44 -13.84 -13.46
N PHE A 78 -4.02 -12.78 -12.92
CA PHE A 78 -5.18 -12.85 -12.03
C PHE A 78 -6.37 -12.11 -12.60
N ALA A 79 -7.53 -12.73 -12.46
CA ALA A 79 -8.84 -12.13 -12.68
C ALA A 79 -9.34 -11.53 -11.34
N PRO A 80 -10.22 -10.52 -11.40
CA PRO A 80 -10.88 -10.02 -10.20
C PRO A 80 -11.64 -11.13 -9.46
N ASN A 81 -11.36 -11.30 -8.18
CA ASN A 81 -12.12 -12.19 -7.30
C ASN A 81 -13.33 -11.42 -6.76
N THR A 82 -14.51 -11.77 -7.26
CA THR A 82 -15.80 -11.16 -6.88
C THR A 82 -16.58 -11.97 -5.86
N ASP A 83 -16.01 -13.04 -5.32
CA ASP A 83 -16.62 -13.81 -4.25
C ASP A 83 -16.75 -12.93 -2.99
N PRO A 84 -17.98 -12.78 -2.44
CA PRO A 84 -18.17 -12.02 -1.20
C PRO A 84 -17.41 -12.58 0.02
N ALA A 85 -17.03 -13.85 -0.02
CA ALA A 85 -16.20 -14.48 1.03
C ALA A 85 -14.70 -14.26 0.84
N ALA A 86 -14.27 -13.74 -0.32
CA ALA A 86 -12.87 -13.46 -0.55
C ALA A 86 -12.36 -12.33 0.36
N SER A 87 -11.21 -12.54 0.96
CA SER A 87 -10.60 -11.61 1.89
C SER A 87 -9.18 -11.23 1.46
N LEU A 88 -8.76 -10.02 1.80
CA LEU A 88 -7.38 -9.55 1.69
C LEU A 88 -6.76 -9.30 3.08
N LEU A 89 -7.52 -8.69 3.98
CA LEU A 89 -7.05 -8.30 5.31
C LEU A 89 -7.57 -9.18 6.45
N GLY A 90 -8.67 -9.92 6.25
CA GLY A 90 -9.37 -10.62 7.32
C GLY A 90 -10.11 -9.69 8.29
N ASP A 91 -11.18 -10.19 8.92
CA ASP A 91 -12.07 -9.34 9.73
C ASP A 91 -11.38 -8.72 10.94
N ALA A 92 -10.47 -9.44 11.58
CA ALA A 92 -9.72 -8.93 12.72
C ALA A 92 -8.88 -7.70 12.35
N GLN A 93 -8.20 -7.73 11.20
CA GLN A 93 -7.40 -6.58 10.74
C GLN A 93 -8.31 -5.44 10.26
N TRP A 94 -9.45 -5.73 9.63
CA TRP A 94 -10.44 -4.70 9.26
C TRP A 94 -10.97 -3.95 10.47
N LEU A 95 -11.32 -4.65 11.55
CA LEU A 95 -11.75 -4.02 12.79
C LEU A 95 -10.63 -3.19 13.43
N TRP A 96 -9.42 -3.72 13.45
CA TRP A 96 -8.25 -3.00 13.92
C TRP A 96 -7.98 -1.74 13.09
N LEU A 97 -8.03 -1.82 11.75
CA LEU A 97 -7.83 -0.67 10.86
C LEU A 97 -8.88 0.43 11.12
N TYR A 98 -10.15 0.05 11.31
CA TYR A 98 -11.19 0.99 11.70
C TYR A 98 -10.83 1.77 12.97
N HIS A 99 -10.29 1.10 13.98
CA HIS A 99 -9.85 1.76 15.22
C HIS A 99 -8.60 2.63 15.00
N GLN A 100 -7.68 2.20 14.15
CA GLN A 100 -6.49 2.99 13.82
C GLN A 100 -6.83 4.29 13.08
N LEU A 101 -7.70 4.24 12.09
CA LEU A 101 -8.11 5.43 11.32
C LEU A 101 -8.84 6.48 12.17
N ARG A 102 -9.31 6.14 13.35
CA ARG A 102 -9.94 7.05 14.31
C ARG A 102 -9.00 7.61 15.37
N GLN A 103 -7.75 7.18 15.39
CA GLN A 103 -6.75 7.77 16.27
C GLN A 103 -6.43 9.21 15.83
N PRO A 104 -6.13 10.12 16.75
CA PRO A 104 -5.77 11.48 16.39
C PRO A 104 -4.41 11.50 15.66
N ALA A 105 -4.40 11.97 14.42
CA ALA A 105 -3.20 12.21 13.63
C ALA A 105 -3.49 13.24 12.53
N GLU A 106 -2.51 14.08 12.23
CA GLU A 106 -2.62 15.10 11.19
C GLU A 106 -2.37 14.52 9.80
N LEU A 107 -1.45 13.55 9.70
CA LEU A 107 -1.15 12.81 8.47
C LEU A 107 -1.15 11.31 8.75
N ARG A 108 -1.66 10.54 7.80
CA ARG A 108 -1.57 9.07 7.80
C ARG A 108 -0.81 8.56 6.58
N LEU A 109 0.15 7.68 6.83
CA LEU A 109 0.84 6.90 5.81
C LEU A 109 0.32 5.47 5.90
N LEU A 110 -0.54 5.08 4.95
CA LEU A 110 -1.08 3.73 4.85
C LEU A 110 -0.18 2.89 3.97
N VAL A 111 0.58 2.00 4.58
CA VAL A 111 1.55 1.15 3.88
C VAL A 111 0.88 -0.16 3.47
N SER A 112 0.87 -0.42 2.18
CA SER A 112 0.37 -1.66 1.56
C SER A 112 1.49 -2.33 0.77
N SER A 113 1.61 -3.65 0.85
CA SER A 113 2.61 -4.37 0.04
C SER A 113 2.32 -4.33 -1.46
N THR A 114 1.09 -3.96 -1.88
CA THR A 114 0.65 -3.89 -3.27
C THR A 114 -0.15 -2.63 -3.54
N GLN A 115 -0.22 -2.20 -4.79
CA GLN A 115 -0.94 -1.00 -5.21
C GLN A 115 -2.42 -1.07 -4.88
N ILE A 116 -2.97 0.06 -4.40
CA ILE A 116 -4.38 0.21 -4.02
C ILE A 116 -5.17 0.87 -5.15
N ILE A 117 -4.64 1.94 -5.74
CA ILE A 117 -5.36 2.73 -6.76
C ILE A 117 -5.25 2.06 -8.13
N ALA A 118 -4.05 1.76 -8.60
CA ALA A 118 -3.85 1.09 -9.88
C ALA A 118 -4.39 -0.33 -9.85
N ASP A 119 -5.19 -0.72 -10.86
CA ASP A 119 -5.96 -1.97 -10.90
C ASP A 119 -6.01 -2.64 -12.30
N GLN A 120 -5.14 -2.22 -13.21
CA GLN A 120 -5.18 -2.64 -14.62
C GLN A 120 -4.20 -3.75 -15.00
N LYS A 121 -3.29 -4.11 -14.09
CA LYS A 121 -2.22 -5.06 -14.43
C LYS A 121 -2.65 -6.53 -14.38
N GLY A 122 -3.75 -6.85 -13.68
CA GLY A 122 -4.15 -8.25 -13.43
C GLY A 122 -3.05 -9.02 -12.70
N MET A 123 -2.35 -8.35 -11.79
CA MET A 123 -1.29 -8.89 -10.95
C MET A 123 -1.76 -9.04 -9.50
N ASP A 124 -0.81 -9.24 -8.60
CA ASP A 124 -1.06 -9.20 -7.17
C ASP A 124 -1.19 -7.73 -6.73
N GLU A 125 -2.40 -7.23 -6.77
CA GLU A 125 -2.81 -5.85 -6.48
C GLU A 125 -4.22 -5.85 -5.87
N TRP A 126 -4.63 -4.74 -5.26
CA TRP A 126 -5.98 -4.63 -4.69
C TRP A 126 -7.09 -4.74 -5.76
N GLY A 127 -6.78 -4.43 -7.01
CA GLY A 127 -7.69 -4.64 -8.15
C GLY A 127 -8.12 -6.10 -8.33
N ALA A 128 -7.29 -7.06 -7.90
CA ALA A 128 -7.66 -8.49 -7.89
C ALA A 128 -8.72 -8.83 -6.82
N TYR A 129 -8.99 -7.94 -5.85
CA TYR A 129 -9.99 -8.09 -4.78
C TYR A 129 -10.92 -6.87 -4.74
N PRO A 130 -11.76 -6.65 -5.76
CA PRO A 130 -12.51 -5.41 -5.91
C PRO A 130 -13.49 -5.12 -4.77
N LEU A 131 -14.02 -6.14 -4.10
CA LEU A 131 -14.91 -5.96 -2.96
C LEU A 131 -14.15 -5.47 -1.72
N GLU A 132 -12.94 -5.99 -1.47
CA GLU A 132 -12.07 -5.54 -0.37
C GLU A 132 -11.54 -4.12 -0.64
N ARG A 133 -11.16 -3.80 -1.90
CA ARG A 133 -10.79 -2.43 -2.31
C ARG A 133 -11.94 -1.45 -2.08
N LYS A 134 -13.15 -1.81 -2.47
CA LYS A 134 -14.36 -1.01 -2.21
C LYS A 134 -14.65 -0.87 -0.71
N ARG A 135 -14.40 -1.92 0.08
CA ARG A 135 -14.51 -1.88 1.55
C ARG A 135 -13.53 -0.88 2.14
N LEU A 136 -12.28 -0.82 1.65
CA LEU A 136 -11.29 0.16 2.09
C LEU A 136 -11.78 1.59 1.81
N PHE A 137 -12.20 1.90 0.60
CA PHE A 137 -12.67 3.23 0.25
C PHE A 137 -13.87 3.68 1.10
N LYS A 138 -14.83 2.79 1.32
CA LYS A 138 -15.95 3.06 2.25
C LYS A 138 -15.50 3.28 3.69
N LEU A 139 -14.45 2.58 4.12
CA LEU A 139 -13.90 2.75 5.47
C LEU A 139 -13.21 4.11 5.61
N LEU A 140 -12.43 4.53 4.62
CA LEU A 140 -11.78 5.85 4.61
C LEU A 140 -12.81 6.98 4.66
N ASP A 141 -13.84 6.90 3.85
CA ASP A 141 -14.96 7.84 3.85
C ASP A 141 -15.67 7.88 5.22
N LYS A 142 -16.09 6.72 5.73
CA LYS A 142 -16.81 6.60 7.00
C LYS A 142 -16.02 7.11 8.21
N THR A 143 -14.71 6.97 8.21
CA THR A 143 -13.87 7.35 9.36
C THR A 143 -13.40 8.79 9.29
N ASN A 144 -13.66 9.50 8.19
CA ASN A 144 -13.10 10.82 7.93
C ASN A 144 -11.60 10.83 8.28
N ALA A 145 -10.85 9.93 7.66
CA ALA A 145 -9.47 9.61 8.04
C ALA A 145 -8.50 10.81 7.93
N GLY A 146 -8.96 11.96 7.44
CA GLY A 146 -8.14 13.15 7.23
C GLY A 146 -7.13 12.94 6.08
N LYS A 147 -6.03 13.68 6.12
CA LYS A 147 -5.01 13.53 5.08
C LYS A 147 -4.34 12.16 5.17
N LEU A 148 -4.47 11.38 4.10
CA LEU A 148 -3.94 10.03 4.02
C LEU A 148 -3.23 9.83 2.68
N ILE A 149 -2.03 9.26 2.75
CA ILE A 149 -1.22 8.86 1.58
C ILE A 149 -0.97 7.37 1.69
N VAL A 150 -1.18 6.66 0.60
CA VAL A 150 -0.79 5.26 0.46
C VAL A 150 0.67 5.18 0.02
N LEU A 151 1.43 4.30 0.66
CA LEU A 151 2.76 3.89 0.20
C LEU A 151 2.68 2.43 -0.23
N SER A 152 2.98 2.15 -1.49
CA SER A 152 2.80 0.81 -2.05
C SER A 152 4.03 0.26 -2.75
N GLY A 153 4.02 -1.06 -3.02
CA GLY A 153 5.14 -1.79 -3.59
C GLY A 153 4.72 -2.89 -4.58
N ASN A 154 5.55 -3.91 -4.73
CA ASN A 154 5.37 -5.10 -5.59
C ASN A 154 5.35 -4.82 -7.12
N ALA A 155 5.34 -3.58 -7.54
CA ALA A 155 5.18 -3.19 -8.94
C ALA A 155 6.49 -3.18 -9.74
N HIS A 156 7.65 -3.14 -9.07
CA HIS A 156 8.99 -3.10 -9.68
C HIS A 156 9.22 -1.87 -10.58
N PHE A 157 8.61 -0.75 -10.24
CA PHE A 157 8.80 0.58 -10.82
C PHE A 157 8.28 1.63 -9.83
N THR A 158 8.39 2.91 -10.15
CA THR A 158 7.79 3.97 -9.32
C THR A 158 6.81 4.82 -10.12
N GLU A 159 5.68 5.16 -9.49
CA GLU A 159 4.66 6.07 -10.01
C GLU A 159 3.86 6.71 -8.88
N ILE A 160 3.18 7.81 -9.17
CA ILE A 160 2.14 8.38 -8.30
C ILE A 160 0.81 8.26 -9.02
N SER A 161 -0.18 7.73 -8.30
CA SER A 161 -1.57 7.65 -8.75
C SER A 161 -2.46 8.46 -7.82
N GLU A 162 -3.45 9.14 -8.39
CA GLU A 162 -4.47 9.90 -7.66
C GLU A 162 -5.87 9.40 -8.00
N LEU A 163 -6.69 9.27 -6.97
CA LEU A 163 -8.11 8.94 -7.09
C LEU A 163 -8.91 10.00 -6.35
N GLN A 164 -9.66 10.78 -7.11
CA GLN A 164 -10.63 11.72 -6.55
C GLN A 164 -12.00 11.07 -6.48
N THR A 165 -12.63 11.16 -5.32
CA THR A 165 -14.02 10.78 -5.09
C THR A 165 -14.80 12.02 -4.61
N ASP A 166 -16.11 11.87 -4.42
CA ASP A 166 -16.94 12.98 -3.88
C ASP A 166 -16.59 13.30 -2.42
N SER A 167 -15.97 12.37 -1.69
CA SER A 167 -15.77 12.46 -0.25
C SER A 167 -14.30 12.60 0.16
N PHE A 168 -13.37 12.12 -0.63
CA PHE A 168 -11.94 12.16 -0.33
C PHE A 168 -11.07 12.11 -1.57
N GLU A 169 -9.85 12.59 -1.41
CA GLU A 169 -8.73 12.42 -2.34
C GLU A 169 -7.77 11.37 -1.78
N LEU A 170 -7.37 10.43 -2.61
CA LEU A 170 -6.40 9.40 -2.26
C LEU A 170 -5.20 9.47 -3.20
N VAL A 171 -4.01 9.55 -2.62
CA VAL A 171 -2.74 9.47 -3.35
C VAL A 171 -2.06 8.14 -3.01
N ASP A 172 -1.63 7.40 -4.02
CA ASP A 172 -0.87 6.14 -3.90
C ASP A 172 0.52 6.36 -4.51
N PHE A 173 1.52 6.47 -3.66
CA PHE A 173 2.91 6.55 -4.06
C PHE A 173 3.53 5.16 -4.06
N THR A 174 3.69 4.61 -5.24
CA THR A 174 4.40 3.36 -5.47
C THR A 174 5.89 3.64 -5.65
N ALA A 175 6.76 3.05 -4.80
CA ALA A 175 8.20 3.10 -4.96
C ALA A 175 8.76 1.68 -4.74
N SER A 176 8.98 0.94 -5.81
CA SER A 176 9.12 -0.52 -5.77
C SER A 176 10.27 -1.06 -6.62
N GLY A 177 11.25 -0.22 -6.90
CA GLY A 177 12.41 -0.58 -7.72
C GLY A 177 13.71 -0.77 -6.96
N LEU A 178 13.71 -1.00 -5.63
CA LEU A 178 14.93 -1.01 -4.82
C LEU A 178 15.94 -2.08 -5.25
N THR A 179 15.47 -3.26 -5.63
CA THR A 179 16.32 -4.40 -6.03
C THR A 179 16.02 -4.94 -7.44
N HIS A 180 14.83 -4.64 -7.95
CA HIS A 180 14.36 -5.11 -9.25
C HIS A 180 13.52 -4.01 -9.90
N ALA A 181 13.75 -3.79 -11.19
CA ALA A 181 12.93 -2.92 -12.02
C ALA A 181 12.31 -3.73 -13.17
N ASN A 182 11.14 -3.30 -13.67
CA ASN A 182 10.43 -4.01 -14.74
C ASN A 182 9.65 -3.04 -15.64
N ALA A 183 10.20 -2.82 -16.84
CA ALA A 183 9.63 -1.92 -17.85
C ALA A 183 8.26 -2.42 -18.36
N ASP A 184 8.05 -3.73 -18.48
CA ASP A 184 6.77 -4.27 -18.95
C ASP A 184 5.63 -3.95 -17.97
N TYR A 185 5.93 -3.95 -16.66
CA TYR A 185 4.93 -3.60 -15.63
C TYR A 185 4.65 -2.09 -15.63
N ALA A 186 5.69 -1.28 -15.84
CA ALA A 186 5.58 0.18 -15.94
C ALA A 186 4.80 0.62 -17.19
N ALA A 187 4.92 -0.13 -18.30
CA ALA A 187 4.24 0.15 -19.55
C ALA A 187 2.71 -0.07 -19.52
N VAL A 188 2.17 -0.77 -18.52
CA VAL A 188 0.73 -0.97 -18.41
C VAL A 188 0.01 0.37 -18.18
N PRO A 189 -1.04 0.68 -18.98
CA PRO A 189 -1.81 1.89 -18.79
C PRO A 189 -2.40 1.97 -17.37
N ASN A 190 -2.26 3.15 -16.76
CA ASN A 190 -2.87 3.44 -15.47
C ASN A 190 -3.61 4.79 -15.60
N PRO A 191 -4.95 4.80 -15.64
CA PRO A 191 -5.73 6.02 -15.82
C PRO A 191 -5.64 6.99 -14.64
N TYR A 192 -5.12 6.54 -13.51
CA TYR A 192 -4.95 7.32 -12.29
C TYR A 192 -3.54 7.90 -12.14
N ARG A 193 -2.62 7.60 -13.05
CA ARG A 193 -1.23 8.05 -12.96
C ARG A 193 -1.11 9.54 -13.19
N VAL A 194 -0.50 10.25 -12.24
CA VAL A 194 -0.21 11.68 -12.32
C VAL A 194 1.28 11.98 -12.44
N ALA A 195 2.17 11.05 -12.02
CA ALA A 195 3.60 11.17 -12.21
C ALA A 195 4.25 9.79 -12.42
N GLY A 196 5.38 9.76 -13.15
CA GLY A 196 6.02 8.53 -13.59
C GLY A 196 5.39 7.97 -14.88
N PRO A 197 5.58 6.68 -15.24
CA PRO A 197 6.38 5.73 -14.48
C PRO A 197 7.89 5.95 -14.66
N TYR A 198 8.67 5.51 -13.68
CA TYR A 198 10.11 5.33 -13.84
C TYR A 198 10.45 3.87 -13.55
N ASP A 199 11.04 3.19 -14.51
CA ASP A 199 11.16 1.75 -14.61
C ASP A 199 12.59 1.22 -14.45
N ASP A 200 13.47 2.02 -13.85
CA ASP A 200 14.80 1.61 -13.42
C ASP A 200 14.86 1.53 -11.89
N LEU A 201 16.01 1.16 -11.33
CA LEU A 201 16.22 1.03 -9.88
C LEU A 201 15.93 2.36 -9.18
N ASN A 202 15.08 2.30 -8.15
CA ASN A 202 14.54 3.48 -7.50
C ASN A 202 14.17 3.23 -6.04
N PHE A 203 14.02 4.33 -5.31
CA PHE A 203 13.36 4.36 -4.00
C PHE A 203 12.55 5.65 -3.83
N GLY A 204 11.63 5.64 -2.88
CA GLY A 204 10.78 6.78 -2.59
C GLY A 204 11.15 7.47 -1.29
N MET A 205 10.96 8.79 -1.23
CA MET A 205 11.08 9.58 -0.02
C MET A 205 9.81 10.40 0.19
N VAL A 206 9.36 10.48 1.44
CA VAL A 206 8.25 11.34 1.87
C VAL A 206 8.84 12.43 2.75
N GLU A 207 8.78 13.68 2.30
CA GLU A 207 9.21 14.85 3.06
C GLU A 207 7.97 15.58 3.58
N ILE A 208 7.99 16.00 4.83
CA ILE A 208 6.90 16.76 5.45
C ILE A 208 7.48 18.04 6.04
N ASP A 209 7.17 19.17 5.42
CA ASP A 209 7.50 20.49 5.92
C ASP A 209 6.30 21.07 6.69
N TRP A 210 6.35 20.97 8.02
CA TRP A 210 5.33 21.46 8.91
C TRP A 210 5.34 22.99 9.07
N ASP A 211 6.43 23.65 8.71
CA ASP A 211 6.67 25.07 8.96
C ASP A 211 6.58 25.92 7.66
N ALA A 212 6.11 25.31 6.55
CA ALA A 212 5.86 26.03 5.32
C ALA A 212 4.87 27.20 5.52
N LYS A 213 5.13 28.33 4.87
CA LYS A 213 4.52 29.65 5.18
C LYS A 213 2.99 29.71 5.16
N SER A 214 2.33 28.87 4.36
CA SER A 214 0.85 28.93 4.18
C SER A 214 0.13 27.75 4.79
N SER A 215 0.69 26.57 4.72
CA SER A 215 0.19 25.30 5.31
C SER A 215 1.31 24.27 5.22
N PRO A 216 1.29 23.19 6.03
CA PRO A 216 2.23 22.09 5.84
C PRO A 216 2.24 21.58 4.41
N VAL A 217 3.40 21.17 3.91
CA VAL A 217 3.60 20.63 2.56
C VAL A 217 4.16 19.24 2.67
N ILE A 218 3.60 18.33 1.89
CA ILE A 218 4.10 16.96 1.76
C ILE A 218 4.69 16.84 0.36
N ARG A 219 5.96 16.40 0.26
CA ARG A 219 6.57 16.05 -1.03
C ARG A 219 6.80 14.56 -1.11
N LEU A 220 6.36 14.00 -2.22
CA LEU A 220 6.63 12.63 -2.62
C LEU A 220 7.72 12.68 -3.67
N VAL A 221 8.90 12.14 -3.38
CA VAL A 221 10.07 12.24 -4.24
C VAL A 221 10.51 10.84 -4.65
N ALA A 222 10.51 10.56 -5.94
CA ALA A 222 11.11 9.35 -6.50
C ALA A 222 12.58 9.62 -6.82
N LEU A 223 13.46 8.77 -6.36
CA LEU A 223 14.91 8.91 -6.46
C LEU A 223 15.50 7.70 -7.21
N ASN A 224 16.50 7.95 -8.04
CA ASN A 224 17.31 6.91 -8.66
C ASN A 224 18.43 6.43 -7.72
N VAL A 225 19.22 5.46 -8.16
CA VAL A 225 20.35 4.91 -7.37
C VAL A 225 21.44 5.92 -7.03
N SER A 226 21.54 7.03 -7.76
CA SER A 226 22.48 8.13 -7.47
C SER A 226 21.92 9.12 -6.46
N GLY A 227 20.66 8.94 -6.01
CA GLY A 227 19.98 9.88 -5.10
C GLY A 227 19.44 11.12 -5.80
N GLU A 228 19.35 11.11 -7.13
CA GLU A 228 18.78 12.20 -7.92
C GLU A 228 17.27 12.01 -8.06
N ALA A 229 16.51 13.10 -7.91
CA ALA A 229 15.07 13.07 -8.11
C ALA A 229 14.72 12.83 -9.60
N VAL A 230 13.98 11.77 -9.87
CA VAL A 230 13.48 11.46 -11.23
C VAL A 230 12.12 12.10 -11.49
N PHE A 231 11.31 12.23 -10.45
CA PHE A 231 10.13 13.11 -10.39
C PHE A 231 9.76 13.38 -8.94
N GLN A 232 8.95 14.42 -8.72
CA GLN A 232 8.37 14.74 -7.42
C GLN A 232 6.95 15.28 -7.58
N CYS A 233 6.16 15.15 -6.54
CA CYS A 233 4.82 15.70 -6.46
C CYS A 233 4.61 16.33 -5.08
N GLU A 234 4.01 17.52 -5.04
CA GLU A 234 3.55 18.13 -3.80
C GLU A 234 2.08 17.76 -3.58
N VAL A 235 1.81 17.24 -2.40
CA VAL A 235 0.45 16.89 -1.97
C VAL A 235 0.00 17.95 -0.96
N PRO A 236 -1.00 18.76 -1.29
CA PRO A 236 -1.46 19.80 -0.37
C PRO A 236 -2.05 19.18 0.90
N PHE A 237 -1.84 19.86 2.02
CA PHE A 237 -2.37 19.45 3.33
C PHE A 237 -3.83 19.86 3.54
N SER A 238 -4.48 20.41 2.49
CA SER A 238 -5.90 20.79 2.54
C SER A 238 -6.77 19.62 2.95
N GLN A 239 -7.65 19.91 3.89
CA GLN A 239 -8.71 19.02 4.35
C GLN A 239 -9.73 18.78 3.26
#